data_af65befcacd33c55c781ed4fb57cebab
#
_entry.id   af65befcacd33c55c781ed4fb57cebab
#
_cell.length_a   1.000
_cell.length_b   1.000
_cell.length_c   1.000
_cell.angle_alpha   90.00
_cell.angle_beta   90.00
_cell.angle_gamma   90.00
#
_symmetry.space_group_name_H-M   'P 1'
#
loop_
_entity.id
_entity.type
_entity.pdbx_description
1 polymer ?
#
loop_
_entity_poly.entity_id
_entity_poly.type
_entity_poly.pdbx_seq_one_letter_code
_entity_poly.pdbx_strand_id
1 'polypeptide(L)'
;MHVLLVRHAEAAPGQPDDLRPLTPNGREQARRLGERLREDGVRADVVLTSPLLRARETGQLIARKLGAEVAVAEELAPGATAESLARAVQDAVGPSAGTVIAVGHQPDCGRIAAALTGDPEPAFPPAGSLVVNLSAS
;
A
#
# COMPACT_ATOMS: atom_id res chain seq x y z
N MET A 1 -11.29 10.83 3.72
CA MET A 1 -10.13 10.32 2.97
C MET A 1 -10.11 8.80 3.03
N HIS A 2 -10.19 8.15 1.91
CA HIS A 2 -10.09 6.70 1.82
C HIS A 2 -8.65 6.29 1.52
N VAL A 3 -8.14 5.34 2.29
CA VAL A 3 -6.83 4.75 2.03
C VAL A 3 -7.02 3.26 1.80
N LEU A 4 -6.55 2.77 0.65
CA LEU A 4 -6.48 1.34 0.40
C LEU A 4 -5.12 0.86 0.89
N LEU A 5 -5.10 0.15 2.01
CA LEU A 5 -3.89 -0.48 2.52
C LEU A 5 -3.62 -1.74 1.71
N VAL A 6 -2.37 -1.91 1.27
CA VAL A 6 -1.97 -3.07 0.50
C VAL A 6 -0.68 -3.64 1.11
N ARG A 7 -0.68 -4.93 1.42
CA ARG A 7 0.57 -5.62 1.72
C ARG A 7 1.29 -5.88 0.40
N HIS A 8 2.62 -5.66 0.34
CA HIS A 8 3.38 -6.00 -0.87
C HIS A 8 3.12 -7.45 -1.29
N ALA A 9 3.23 -7.72 -2.60
CA ALA A 9 3.04 -9.04 -3.17
C ALA A 9 4.21 -9.97 -2.78
N GLU A 10 4.10 -11.25 -3.16
CA GLU A 10 5.11 -12.25 -2.82
C GLU A 10 6.50 -11.83 -3.29
N ALA A 11 7.46 -11.86 -2.37
CA ALA A 11 8.83 -11.46 -2.63
C ALA A 11 9.77 -12.65 -2.57
N ALA A 12 10.83 -12.61 -3.39
CA ALA A 12 11.88 -13.61 -3.38
C ALA A 12 12.73 -13.50 -2.11
N PRO A 13 13.25 -14.61 -1.60
CA PRO A 13 14.22 -14.55 -0.50
C PRO A 13 15.54 -13.96 -0.98
N GLY A 14 16.39 -13.55 -0.06
CA GLY A 14 17.72 -13.07 -0.42
C GLY A 14 18.23 -11.96 0.48
N GLN A 15 19.41 -11.46 0.13
CA GLN A 15 20.09 -10.40 0.83
C GLN A 15 20.62 -9.38 -0.18
N PRO A 16 20.66 -8.10 0.16
CA PRO A 16 20.09 -7.50 1.38
C PRO A 16 18.57 -7.46 1.34
N ASP A 17 17.94 -7.48 2.50
CA ASP A 17 16.48 -7.59 2.63
C ASP A 17 15.73 -6.50 1.86
N ASP A 18 16.20 -5.26 1.91
CA ASP A 18 15.53 -4.13 1.27
C ASP A 18 15.56 -4.18 -0.25
N LEU A 19 16.39 -5.03 -0.84
CA LEU A 19 16.49 -5.21 -2.30
C LEU A 19 15.89 -6.51 -2.80
N ARG A 20 15.14 -7.23 -1.97
CA ARG A 20 14.44 -8.45 -2.43
C ARG A 20 13.33 -8.06 -3.41
N PRO A 21 13.37 -8.59 -4.65
CA PRO A 21 12.34 -8.27 -5.63
C PRO A 21 11.11 -9.17 -5.45
N LEU A 22 10.05 -8.85 -6.17
CA LEU A 22 8.89 -9.74 -6.27
C LEU A 22 9.29 -11.00 -7.05
N THR A 23 8.64 -12.12 -6.69
CA THR A 23 8.69 -13.32 -7.52
C THR A 23 7.83 -13.12 -8.76
N PRO A 24 7.96 -13.98 -9.82
CA PRO A 24 7.00 -13.94 -10.93
C PRO A 24 5.55 -14.08 -10.47
N ASN A 25 5.28 -14.92 -9.47
CA ASN A 25 3.96 -15.06 -8.88
C ASN A 25 3.52 -13.76 -8.18
N GLY A 26 4.44 -13.12 -7.48
CA GLY A 26 4.16 -11.83 -6.82
C GLY A 26 3.83 -10.73 -7.83
N ARG A 27 4.52 -10.69 -8.95
CA ARG A 27 4.20 -9.73 -10.03
C ARG A 27 2.79 -9.95 -10.55
N GLU A 28 2.41 -11.21 -10.73
CA GLU A 28 1.06 -11.55 -11.18
C GLU A 28 0.01 -11.17 -10.14
N GLN A 29 0.28 -11.39 -8.84
CA GLN A 29 -0.60 -10.95 -7.76
C GLN A 29 -0.85 -9.45 -7.83
N ALA A 30 0.20 -8.66 -7.99
CA ALA A 30 0.10 -7.20 -8.07
C ALA A 30 -0.66 -6.74 -9.32
N ARG A 31 -0.41 -7.36 -10.47
CA ARG A 31 -1.14 -7.04 -11.70
C ARG A 31 -2.63 -7.31 -11.56
N ARG A 32 -2.98 -8.47 -10.99
CA ARG A 32 -4.37 -8.86 -10.78
C ARG A 32 -5.08 -7.91 -9.83
N LEU A 33 -4.40 -7.48 -8.78
CA LEU A 33 -4.97 -6.48 -7.87
C LEU A 33 -5.23 -5.17 -8.62
N GLY A 34 -4.26 -4.70 -9.38
CA GLY A 34 -4.42 -3.49 -10.18
C GLY A 34 -5.59 -3.59 -11.17
N GLU A 35 -5.75 -4.74 -11.83
CA GLU A 35 -6.87 -4.95 -12.75
C GLU A 35 -8.21 -4.96 -12.04
N ARG A 36 -8.33 -5.63 -10.89
CA ARG A 36 -9.57 -5.63 -10.12
C ARG A 36 -9.94 -4.23 -9.67
N LEU A 37 -8.97 -3.45 -9.20
CA LEU A 37 -9.22 -2.08 -8.79
C LEU A 37 -9.68 -1.22 -9.96
N ARG A 38 -9.08 -1.40 -11.12
CA ARG A 38 -9.49 -0.70 -12.34
C ARG A 38 -10.92 -1.07 -12.74
N GLU A 39 -11.24 -2.35 -12.73
CA GLU A 39 -12.59 -2.85 -13.05
C GLU A 39 -13.64 -2.33 -12.07
N ASP A 40 -13.25 -2.19 -10.79
CA ASP A 40 -14.13 -1.65 -9.75
C ASP A 40 -14.25 -0.12 -9.81
N GLY A 41 -13.60 0.52 -10.77
CA GLY A 41 -13.67 1.96 -10.94
C GLY A 41 -12.86 2.77 -9.94
N VAL A 42 -11.89 2.15 -9.27
CA VAL A 42 -11.05 2.85 -8.30
C VAL A 42 -10.16 3.86 -9.01
N ARG A 43 -10.19 5.10 -8.52
CA ARG A 43 -9.30 6.17 -8.97
C ARG A 43 -8.44 6.59 -7.78
N ALA A 44 -7.15 6.40 -7.91
CA ALA A 44 -6.20 6.79 -6.87
C ALA A 44 -5.54 8.10 -7.23
N ASP A 45 -5.46 9.01 -6.27
CA ASP A 45 -4.74 10.27 -6.43
C ASP A 45 -3.23 10.02 -6.49
N VAL A 46 -2.77 9.01 -5.75
CA VAL A 46 -1.38 8.58 -5.74
C VAL A 46 -1.29 7.16 -5.18
N VAL A 47 -0.25 6.43 -5.59
CA VAL A 47 0.13 5.16 -4.98
C VAL A 47 1.40 5.42 -4.18
N LEU A 48 1.28 5.39 -2.85
CA LEU A 48 2.42 5.53 -1.94
C LEU A 48 3.01 4.16 -1.65
N THR A 49 4.33 4.06 -1.57
CA THR A 49 4.98 2.79 -1.27
C THR A 49 6.04 2.96 -0.19
N SER A 50 6.26 1.90 0.59
CA SER A 50 7.46 1.76 1.38
C SER A 50 8.70 1.88 0.47
N PRO A 51 9.86 2.30 1.00
CA PRO A 51 11.09 2.37 0.20
C PRO A 51 11.67 1.01 -0.19
N LEU A 52 11.22 -0.09 0.42
CA LEU A 52 11.73 -1.41 0.09
C LEU A 52 11.29 -1.85 -1.32
N LEU A 53 12.21 -2.51 -2.04
CA LEU A 53 11.98 -2.84 -3.46
C LEU A 53 10.69 -3.61 -3.70
N ARG A 54 10.37 -4.60 -2.86
CA ARG A 54 9.16 -5.41 -2.99
C ARG A 54 7.88 -4.57 -2.92
N ALA A 55 7.88 -3.53 -2.11
CA ALA A 55 6.73 -2.62 -2.03
C ALA A 55 6.68 -1.68 -3.23
N ARG A 56 7.83 -1.17 -3.66
CA ARG A 56 7.90 -0.29 -4.84
C ARG A 56 7.45 -1.02 -6.10
N GLU A 57 7.88 -2.26 -6.30
CA GLU A 57 7.46 -3.05 -7.45
C GLU A 57 5.97 -3.33 -7.43
N THR A 58 5.42 -3.68 -6.25
CA THR A 58 3.97 -3.88 -6.11
C THR A 58 3.21 -2.61 -6.50
N GLY A 59 3.62 -1.47 -5.93
CA GLY A 59 2.96 -0.19 -6.20
C GLY A 59 3.05 0.23 -7.67
N GLN A 60 4.18 0.02 -8.32
CA GLN A 60 4.36 0.34 -9.72
C GLN A 60 3.43 -0.47 -10.63
N LEU A 61 3.26 -1.76 -10.34
CA LEU A 61 2.38 -2.62 -11.13
C LEU A 61 0.91 -2.23 -10.95
N ILE A 62 0.51 -1.88 -9.73
CA ILE A 62 -0.85 -1.38 -9.46
C ILE A 62 -1.06 -0.05 -10.19
N ALA A 63 -0.12 0.88 -10.04
CA ALA A 63 -0.23 2.22 -10.62
C ALA A 63 -0.33 2.19 -12.15
N ARG A 64 0.38 1.30 -12.81
CA ARG A 64 0.28 1.14 -14.27
C ARG A 64 -1.13 0.81 -14.73
N LYS A 65 -1.82 -0.05 -13.97
CA LYS A 65 -3.19 -0.43 -14.30
C LYS A 65 -4.17 0.71 -14.09
N LEU A 66 -3.91 1.58 -13.13
CA LEU A 66 -4.80 2.68 -12.76
C LEU A 66 -4.44 4.00 -13.44
N GLY A 67 -3.29 4.08 -14.10
CA GLY A 67 -2.81 5.34 -14.65
C GLY A 67 -2.47 6.36 -13.55
N ALA A 68 -2.05 5.88 -12.38
CA ALA A 68 -1.73 6.73 -11.24
C ALA A 68 -0.21 6.92 -11.10
N GLU A 69 0.18 7.98 -10.41
CA GLU A 69 1.57 8.22 -10.07
C GLU A 69 1.97 7.45 -8.82
N VAL A 70 3.25 7.10 -8.73
CA VAL A 70 3.84 6.41 -7.58
C VAL A 70 4.78 7.37 -6.86
N ALA A 71 4.72 7.36 -5.53
CA ALA A 71 5.66 8.09 -4.69
C ALA A 71 6.13 7.22 -3.54
N VAL A 72 7.43 7.28 -3.26
CA VAL A 72 8.02 6.55 -2.14
C VAL A 72 7.82 7.37 -0.86
N ALA A 73 7.38 6.71 0.21
CA ALA A 73 7.19 7.34 1.51
C ALA A 73 7.98 6.58 2.57
N GLU A 74 8.97 7.24 3.16
CA GLU A 74 9.78 6.66 4.23
C GLU A 74 8.90 6.26 5.43
N GLU A 75 7.82 6.97 5.64
CA GLU A 75 6.86 6.71 6.72
C GLU A 75 6.18 5.36 6.60
N LEU A 76 6.28 4.70 5.44
CA LEU A 76 5.72 3.37 5.21
C LEU A 76 6.77 2.26 5.30
N ALA A 77 8.01 2.57 5.64
CA ALA A 77 9.04 1.56 5.91
C ALA A 77 8.60 0.64 7.06
N PRO A 78 9.20 -0.57 7.19
CA PRO A 78 8.82 -1.47 8.28
C PRO A 78 8.80 -0.77 9.63
N GLY A 79 7.74 -0.98 10.39
CA GLY A 79 7.45 -0.27 11.64
C GLY A 79 6.43 0.86 11.48
N ALA A 80 5.83 1.01 10.29
CA ALA A 80 4.83 2.04 10.04
C ALA A 80 3.65 1.93 11.00
N THR A 81 3.08 3.09 11.33
CA THR A 81 1.94 3.22 12.23
C THR A 81 0.83 4.01 11.54
N ALA A 82 -0.35 4.06 12.17
CA ALA A 82 -1.44 4.89 11.65
C ALA A 82 -1.01 6.36 11.56
N GLU A 83 -0.23 6.84 12.52
CA GLU A 83 0.27 8.21 12.55
C GLU A 83 1.27 8.46 11.41
N SER A 84 2.19 7.52 11.16
CA SER A 84 3.15 7.68 10.06
C SER A 84 2.45 7.62 8.70
N LEU A 85 1.43 6.75 8.56
CA LEU A 85 0.61 6.71 7.35
C LEU A 85 -0.09 8.06 7.12
N ALA A 86 -0.69 8.62 8.17
CA ALA A 86 -1.38 9.91 8.05
C ALA A 86 -0.43 11.01 7.59
N ARG A 87 0.81 11.04 8.11
CA ARG A 87 1.81 12.01 7.67
C ARG A 87 2.19 11.82 6.20
N ALA A 88 2.38 10.56 5.77
CA ALA A 88 2.72 10.26 4.38
C ALA A 88 1.62 10.74 3.43
N VAL A 89 0.37 10.47 3.77
CA VAL A 89 -0.77 10.90 2.96
C VAL A 89 -0.87 12.43 2.90
N GLN A 90 -0.75 13.08 4.04
CA GLN A 90 -0.83 14.54 4.10
C GLN A 90 0.28 15.20 3.28
N ASP A 91 1.50 14.69 3.37
CA ASP A 91 2.63 15.22 2.61
C ASP A 91 2.48 15.03 1.10
N ALA A 92 1.86 13.93 0.69
CA ALA A 92 1.73 13.59 -0.73
C ALA A 92 0.59 14.33 -1.41
N VAL A 93 -0.59 14.43 -0.79
CA VAL A 93 -1.80 14.90 -1.46
C VAL A 93 -2.57 15.98 -0.69
N GLY A 94 -2.29 16.15 0.59
CA GLY A 94 -3.00 17.10 1.40
C GLY A 94 -4.43 16.68 1.73
N PRO A 95 -5.23 17.60 2.31
CA PRO A 95 -6.55 17.24 2.86
C PRO A 95 -7.65 17.07 1.82
N SER A 96 -7.45 17.46 0.58
CA SER A 96 -8.49 17.43 -0.45
C SER A 96 -8.52 16.14 -1.29
N ALA A 97 -7.60 15.20 -1.05
CA ALA A 97 -7.55 13.96 -1.81
C ALA A 97 -8.71 13.04 -1.46
N GLY A 98 -9.19 12.28 -2.44
CA GLY A 98 -10.27 11.32 -2.26
C GLY A 98 -9.80 9.94 -1.84
N THR A 99 -8.85 9.36 -2.60
CA THR A 99 -8.37 7.99 -2.39
C THR A 99 -6.87 7.90 -2.62
N VAL A 100 -6.19 7.26 -1.68
CA VAL A 100 -4.75 6.98 -1.76
C VAL A 100 -4.57 5.46 -1.59
N ILE A 101 -3.66 4.89 -2.38
CA ILE A 101 -3.24 3.50 -2.18
C ILE A 101 -1.90 3.55 -1.46
N ALA A 102 -1.76 2.76 -0.39
CA ALA A 102 -0.55 2.71 0.42
C ALA A 102 -0.05 1.28 0.50
N VAL A 103 1.12 1.01 -0.07
CA VAL A 103 1.73 -0.32 -0.11
C VAL A 103 2.79 -0.43 0.98
N GLY A 104 2.59 -1.36 1.89
CA GLY A 104 3.47 -1.56 3.02
C GLY A 104 3.69 -3.03 3.34
N HIS A 105 3.90 -3.31 4.62
CA HIS A 105 4.35 -4.59 5.14
C HIS A 105 3.41 -5.14 6.21
N GLN A 106 3.50 -6.45 6.49
CA GLN A 106 2.94 -7.05 7.68
C GLN A 106 4.05 -7.15 8.74
N PRO A 107 3.70 -6.99 10.02
CA PRO A 107 2.35 -6.86 10.58
C PRO A 107 1.76 -5.43 10.56
N ASP A 108 2.47 -4.49 9.97
CA ASP A 108 2.07 -3.07 9.99
C ASP A 108 0.68 -2.84 9.41
N CYS A 109 0.36 -3.42 8.26
CA CYS A 109 -0.95 -3.23 7.62
C CYS A 109 -2.09 -3.64 8.56
N GLY A 110 -1.97 -4.81 9.19
CA GLY A 110 -2.98 -5.29 10.12
C GLY A 110 -3.12 -4.37 11.33
N ARG A 111 -2.00 -3.92 11.90
CA ARG A 111 -1.99 -3.03 13.06
C ARG A 111 -2.57 -1.67 12.74
N ILE A 112 -2.23 -1.12 11.58
CA ILE A 112 -2.79 0.16 11.11
C ILE A 112 -4.30 0.04 10.92
N ALA A 113 -4.75 -1.04 10.26
CA ALA A 113 -6.17 -1.27 10.05
C ALA A 113 -6.92 -1.36 11.39
N ALA A 114 -6.40 -2.12 12.36
CA ALA A 114 -7.00 -2.23 13.68
C ALA A 114 -7.06 -0.89 14.40
N ALA A 115 -5.99 -0.09 14.32
CA ALA A 115 -5.94 1.23 14.96
C ALA A 115 -6.98 2.19 14.37
N LEU A 116 -7.24 2.12 13.06
CA LEU A 116 -8.15 3.04 12.38
C LEU A 116 -9.61 2.59 12.44
N THR A 117 -9.88 1.29 12.52
CA THR A 117 -11.25 0.76 12.50
C THR A 117 -11.78 0.42 13.88
N GLY A 118 -10.89 0.15 14.84
CA GLY A 118 -11.29 -0.37 16.13
C GLY A 118 -11.58 -1.88 16.15
N ASP A 119 -11.46 -2.54 15.00
CA ASP A 119 -11.69 -3.98 14.85
C ASP A 119 -10.41 -4.77 15.17
N PRO A 120 -10.50 -6.09 15.42
CA PRO A 120 -9.31 -6.93 15.57
C PRO A 120 -8.40 -6.85 14.32
N GLU A 121 -7.10 -7.10 14.53
CA GLU A 121 -6.13 -7.05 13.43
C GLU A 121 -6.51 -8.03 12.32
N PRO A 122 -6.78 -7.54 11.10
CA PRO A 122 -7.01 -8.43 9.97
C PRO A 122 -5.69 -9.03 9.48
N ALA A 123 -5.76 -10.21 8.90
CA ALA A 123 -4.64 -10.82 8.22
C ALA A 123 -4.58 -10.29 6.79
N PHE A 124 -3.38 -9.90 6.36
CA PHE A 124 -3.16 -9.49 4.97
C PHE A 124 -2.30 -10.57 4.30
N PRO A 125 -2.83 -11.33 3.34
CA PRO A 125 -1.98 -12.16 2.49
C PRO A 125 -1.16 -11.28 1.56
N PRO A 126 -0.13 -11.83 0.86
CA PRO A 126 0.58 -11.05 -0.15
C PRO A 126 -0.38 -10.42 -1.17
N ALA A 127 -0.20 -9.13 -1.44
CA ALA A 127 -1.10 -8.31 -2.26
C ALA A 127 -2.53 -8.22 -1.70
N GLY A 128 -2.73 -8.57 -0.43
CA GLY A 128 -4.01 -8.37 0.25
C GLY A 128 -4.27 -6.89 0.47
N SER A 129 -5.53 -6.48 0.45
CA SER A 129 -5.92 -5.08 0.54
C SER A 129 -7.14 -4.87 1.42
N LEU A 130 -7.22 -3.68 2.01
CA LEU A 130 -8.36 -3.28 2.84
C LEU A 130 -8.50 -1.76 2.81
N VAL A 131 -9.72 -1.29 2.60
CA VAL A 131 -10.01 0.16 2.65
C VAL A 131 -10.18 0.60 4.09
N VAL A 132 -9.49 1.66 4.47
CA VAL A 132 -9.65 2.32 5.76
C VAL A 132 -9.88 3.81 5.55
N ASN A 133 -10.44 4.47 6.55
CA ASN A 133 -10.66 5.90 6.50
C ASN A 133 -9.69 6.63 7.42
N LEU A 134 -9.03 7.67 6.89
CA LEU A 134 -8.30 8.61 7.70
C LEU A 134 -9.22 9.78 7.98
N SER A 135 -9.41 10.11 9.25
CA SER A 135 -10.19 11.28 9.61
C SER A 135 -9.38 12.55 9.32
N ALA A 136 -10.10 13.60 8.93
CA ALA A 136 -9.50 14.90 8.58
C ALA A 136 -9.30 15.78 9.82
N SER A 137 -8.83 15.22 10.90
CA SER A 137 -8.60 16.02 12.11
C SER A 137 -7.18 16.59 12.18
#